data_2d72323d458e7414fd6ed0b520d8777d
#
_entry.id   2d72323d458e7414fd6ed0b520d8777d
#
_cell.length_a   1.000
_cell.length_b   1.000
_cell.length_c   1.000
_cell.angle_alpha   90.00
_cell.angle_beta   90.00
_cell.angle_gamma   90.00
#
_symmetry.space_group_name_H-M   'P 1'
#
loop_
_entity.id
_entity.type
_entity.pdbx_description
1 polymer ?
#
loop_
_entity_poly.entity_id
_entity_poly.type
_entity_poly.pdbx_seq_one_letter_code
_entity_poly.pdbx_strand_id
1 'polypeptide(L)'
;MAFWNRKYKDSVFTDLFGTDKTGKENFLALYNALSGSDYKLKEVSLERKVIEQALYKTFNNDVSWEINGKLIVLVEHQSTVNENMPLRCLEYVTRIYEGIVPVKKRYAEKVYKLPNPDFYVVYVGNKEQPLEQELRLSDAFYEKDNSKLELVVKVKNCSDSKLLPLVKSCDILKEYCRFIEIVELNFDKRHPKRSFQKAIEQAMKEGILVDYLDRKSREVINMLCAKYDYKMDIAVKKEEAFQDGMEAGISQGAQQKAEEAAINLLKMKVVTDEQIAQAQGLSLERVLELKKKITAESNSESLA
;
A
#
# COMPACT_ATOMS: atom_id res chain seq x y z
N MET A 1 -11.33 24.41 -11.80
CA MET A 1 -11.21 23.19 -10.99
C MET A 1 -12.02 22.08 -11.68
N ALA A 2 -11.35 21.16 -12.34
CA ALA A 2 -12.01 20.05 -13.01
C ALA A 2 -12.42 19.02 -11.96
N PHE A 3 -13.71 18.86 -11.73
CA PHE A 3 -14.27 17.75 -10.95
C PHE A 3 -13.99 16.44 -11.72
N TRP A 4 -12.82 15.83 -11.49
CA TRP A 4 -12.53 14.51 -12.01
C TRP A 4 -13.40 13.49 -11.29
N ASN A 5 -14.18 12.82 -12.10
CA ASN A 5 -15.24 11.93 -11.69
C ASN A 5 -14.67 10.76 -10.85
N ARG A 6 -15.01 10.70 -9.56
CA ARG A 6 -14.62 9.65 -8.60
C ARG A 6 -15.08 8.22 -8.97
N LYS A 7 -15.58 8.00 -10.18
CA LYS A 7 -16.04 6.69 -10.67
C LYS A 7 -14.92 5.75 -11.12
N TYR A 8 -13.73 6.26 -11.42
CA TYR A 8 -12.60 5.40 -11.85
C TYR A 8 -11.74 5.03 -10.64
N LYS A 9 -12.27 4.12 -9.82
CA LYS A 9 -11.56 3.61 -8.63
C LYS A 9 -10.68 2.40 -8.96
N ASP A 10 -10.92 1.78 -10.11
CA ASP A 10 -10.25 0.53 -10.47
C ASP A 10 -8.97 0.81 -11.27
N SER A 11 -7.94 0.01 -11.01
CA SER A 11 -6.74 0.03 -11.83
C SER A 11 -6.97 -0.76 -13.13
N VAL A 12 -6.09 -0.56 -14.11
CA VAL A 12 -6.10 -1.38 -15.34
C VAL A 12 -6.00 -2.88 -14.99
N PHE A 13 -5.23 -3.23 -13.96
CA PHE A 13 -5.13 -4.61 -13.47
C PHE A 13 -6.48 -5.13 -12.96
N THR A 14 -7.15 -4.36 -12.10
CA THR A 14 -8.46 -4.74 -11.53
C THR A 14 -9.52 -4.87 -12.62
N ASP A 15 -9.48 -4.01 -13.62
CA ASP A 15 -10.40 -4.11 -14.74
C ASP A 15 -10.09 -5.33 -15.61
N LEU A 16 -8.86 -5.50 -16.06
CA LEU A 16 -8.43 -6.56 -16.95
C LEU A 16 -8.65 -7.98 -16.38
N PHE A 17 -8.38 -8.17 -15.08
CA PHE A 17 -8.49 -9.46 -14.40
C PHE A 17 -9.77 -9.62 -13.57
N GLY A 18 -10.61 -8.60 -13.50
CA GLY A 18 -11.80 -8.60 -12.64
C GLY A 18 -13.09 -8.18 -13.34
N THR A 19 -13.17 -6.98 -13.92
CA THR A 19 -14.43 -6.38 -14.37
C THR A 19 -14.65 -6.42 -15.86
N ASP A 20 -13.60 -6.57 -16.66
CA ASP A 20 -13.76 -6.64 -18.12
C ASP A 20 -14.57 -7.88 -18.53
N LYS A 21 -15.16 -7.83 -19.73
CA LYS A 21 -15.92 -8.97 -20.28
C LYS A 21 -15.08 -10.25 -20.39
N THR A 22 -13.74 -10.09 -20.57
CA THR A 22 -12.77 -11.19 -20.61
C THR A 22 -12.12 -11.46 -19.25
N GLY A 23 -12.57 -10.77 -18.17
CA GLY A 23 -11.97 -10.84 -16.85
C GLY A 23 -11.94 -12.25 -16.24
N LYS A 24 -12.98 -13.07 -16.51
CA LYS A 24 -13.01 -14.47 -16.08
C LYS A 24 -11.92 -15.31 -16.72
N GLU A 25 -11.78 -15.21 -18.02
CA GLU A 25 -10.77 -15.90 -18.83
C GLU A 25 -9.37 -15.46 -18.43
N ASN A 26 -9.17 -14.16 -18.33
CA ASN A 26 -7.90 -13.55 -17.94
C ASN A 26 -7.48 -13.97 -16.53
N PHE A 27 -8.41 -13.93 -15.59
CA PHE A 27 -8.16 -14.38 -14.21
C PHE A 27 -7.81 -15.86 -14.17
N LEU A 28 -8.56 -16.72 -14.89
CA LEU A 28 -8.31 -18.15 -14.88
C LEU A 28 -6.95 -18.49 -15.47
N ALA A 29 -6.54 -17.83 -16.58
CA ALA A 29 -5.22 -17.98 -17.15
C ALA A 29 -4.11 -17.60 -16.16
N LEU A 30 -4.29 -16.47 -15.45
CA LEU A 30 -3.35 -16.03 -14.43
C LEU A 30 -3.30 -17.01 -13.25
N TYR A 31 -4.45 -17.46 -12.75
CA TYR A 31 -4.51 -18.42 -11.65
C TYR A 31 -3.87 -19.76 -12.00
N ASN A 32 -4.12 -20.29 -13.19
CA ASN A 32 -3.48 -21.50 -13.68
C ASN A 32 -1.95 -21.36 -13.66
N ALA A 33 -1.44 -20.24 -14.15
CA ALA A 33 0.00 -19.96 -14.14
C ALA A 33 0.57 -19.81 -12.71
N LEU A 34 -0.17 -19.19 -11.79
CA LEU A 34 0.24 -19.01 -10.38
C LEU A 34 0.25 -20.31 -9.60
N SER A 35 -0.73 -21.18 -9.84
CA SER A 35 -0.94 -22.42 -9.07
C SER A 35 -0.36 -23.68 -9.73
N GLY A 36 0.11 -23.55 -11.00
CA GLY A 36 0.53 -24.70 -11.79
C GLY A 36 -0.62 -25.62 -12.20
N SER A 37 -1.86 -25.10 -12.20
CA SER A 37 -3.05 -25.85 -12.64
C SER A 37 -3.35 -25.63 -14.13
N ASP A 38 -4.26 -26.45 -14.70
CA ASP A 38 -4.73 -26.34 -16.09
C ASP A 38 -6.26 -26.39 -16.13
N TYR A 39 -6.91 -25.58 -15.29
CA TYR A 39 -8.37 -25.49 -15.29
C TYR A 39 -8.91 -24.87 -16.59
N LYS A 40 -10.00 -25.44 -17.10
CA LYS A 40 -10.75 -24.88 -18.22
C LYS A 40 -12.01 -24.17 -17.70
N LEU A 41 -12.38 -23.06 -18.31
CA LEU A 41 -13.51 -22.23 -17.85
C LEU A 41 -14.82 -23.01 -17.74
N LYS A 42 -15.02 -24.03 -18.58
CA LYS A 42 -16.21 -24.90 -18.57
C LYS A 42 -16.23 -25.90 -17.41
N GLU A 43 -15.10 -26.15 -16.76
CA GLU A 43 -14.90 -27.16 -15.73
C GLU A 43 -14.91 -26.60 -14.31
N VAL A 44 -14.91 -25.27 -14.18
CA VAL A 44 -14.81 -24.60 -12.88
C VAL A 44 -15.99 -23.70 -12.62
N SER A 45 -16.41 -23.66 -11.35
CA SER A 45 -17.28 -22.58 -10.85
C SER A 45 -16.38 -21.40 -10.53
N LEU A 46 -16.60 -20.27 -11.20
CA LEU A 46 -15.82 -19.05 -11.02
C LEU A 46 -16.75 -17.89 -10.72
N GLU A 47 -16.66 -17.35 -9.52
CA GLU A 47 -17.48 -16.25 -9.03
C GLU A 47 -16.61 -15.13 -8.47
N ARG A 48 -16.82 -13.90 -8.95
CA ARG A 48 -16.13 -12.74 -8.41
C ARG A 48 -16.66 -12.39 -7.03
N LYS A 49 -15.77 -12.17 -6.05
CA LYS A 49 -16.11 -11.68 -4.72
C LYS A 49 -15.70 -10.22 -4.62
N VAL A 50 -16.66 -9.36 -4.25
CA VAL A 50 -16.46 -7.92 -4.11
C VAL A 50 -16.80 -7.50 -2.70
N ILE A 51 -15.99 -6.65 -2.09
CA ILE A 51 -16.30 -6.04 -0.79
C ILE A 51 -17.20 -4.81 -1.04
N GLU A 52 -18.49 -4.93 -0.74
CA GLU A 52 -19.49 -3.87 -1.03
C GLU A 52 -19.35 -2.64 -0.13
N GLN A 53 -18.70 -2.72 1.03
CA GLN A 53 -18.63 -1.66 2.03
C GLN A 53 -17.22 -1.45 2.57
N ALA A 54 -16.26 -1.12 1.71
CA ALA A 54 -14.94 -0.73 2.19
C ALA A 54 -14.98 0.70 2.71
N LEU A 55 -15.06 0.88 4.04
CA LEU A 55 -14.88 2.17 4.72
C LEU A 55 -13.48 2.78 4.47
N TYR A 56 -12.52 1.96 4.03
CA TYR A 56 -11.17 2.38 3.71
C TYR A 56 -10.89 2.24 2.21
N LYS A 57 -10.60 3.35 1.56
CA LYS A 57 -10.28 3.47 0.12
C LYS A 57 -9.03 2.68 -0.35
N THR A 58 -8.33 2.01 0.56
CA THR A 58 -7.05 1.35 0.30
C THR A 58 -7.16 -0.02 -0.38
N PHE A 59 -8.36 -0.62 -0.45
CA PHE A 59 -8.58 -1.97 -1.00
C PHE A 59 -9.15 -1.99 -2.42
N ASN A 60 -9.16 -0.85 -3.13
CA ASN A 60 -9.81 -0.75 -4.45
C ASN A 60 -9.01 -1.36 -5.61
N ASN A 61 -7.79 -1.86 -5.38
CA ASN A 61 -6.92 -2.39 -6.43
C ASN A 61 -6.78 -3.92 -6.36
N ASP A 62 -7.66 -4.60 -5.61
CA ASP A 62 -7.55 -6.01 -5.38
C ASP A 62 -8.62 -6.76 -6.19
N VAL A 63 -8.22 -7.89 -6.77
CA VAL A 63 -9.10 -8.77 -7.54
C VAL A 63 -9.31 -10.04 -6.74
N SER A 64 -10.54 -10.38 -6.43
CA SER A 64 -10.85 -11.63 -5.74
C SER A 64 -11.92 -12.46 -6.45
N TRP A 65 -11.61 -13.75 -6.57
CA TRP A 65 -12.47 -14.74 -7.17
C TRP A 65 -12.55 -15.99 -6.31
N GLU A 66 -13.72 -16.59 -6.26
CA GLU A 66 -13.87 -17.96 -5.75
C GLU A 66 -13.82 -18.95 -6.91
N ILE A 67 -12.97 -19.96 -6.80
CA ILE A 67 -12.81 -21.04 -7.75
C ILE A 67 -12.87 -22.39 -7.01
N ASN A 68 -13.87 -23.20 -7.26
CA ASN A 68 -14.01 -24.56 -6.68
C ASN A 68 -13.78 -24.60 -5.15
N GLY A 69 -14.33 -23.65 -4.39
CA GLY A 69 -14.17 -23.55 -2.94
C GLY A 69 -12.84 -22.98 -2.46
N LYS A 70 -12.05 -22.37 -3.35
CA LYS A 70 -10.88 -21.56 -3.01
C LYS A 70 -11.17 -20.09 -3.27
N LEU A 71 -10.79 -19.22 -2.35
CA LEU A 71 -10.85 -17.77 -2.52
C LEU A 71 -9.47 -17.27 -2.91
N ILE A 72 -9.32 -16.79 -4.12
CA ILE A 72 -8.06 -16.24 -4.64
C ILE A 72 -8.10 -14.73 -4.56
N VAL A 73 -7.13 -14.16 -3.88
CA VAL A 73 -6.96 -12.71 -3.75
C VAL A 73 -5.68 -12.30 -4.44
N LEU A 74 -5.83 -11.46 -5.47
CA LEU A 74 -4.72 -10.88 -6.23
C LEU A 74 -4.59 -9.41 -5.90
N VAL A 75 -3.41 -9.00 -5.47
CA VAL A 75 -3.08 -7.61 -5.16
C VAL A 75 -2.02 -7.11 -6.13
N GLU A 76 -2.28 -5.99 -6.81
CA GLU A 76 -1.29 -5.34 -7.66
C GLU A 76 -0.42 -4.38 -6.85
N HIS A 77 0.92 -4.49 -6.98
CA HIS A 77 1.88 -3.55 -6.39
C HIS A 77 2.82 -2.97 -7.45
N GLN A 78 2.89 -1.63 -7.51
CA GLN A 78 3.75 -0.91 -8.46
C GLN A 78 4.90 -0.11 -7.82
N SER A 79 5.03 -0.15 -6.50
CA SER A 79 6.09 0.63 -5.82
C SER A 79 7.01 -0.29 -5.02
N THR A 80 6.75 -0.44 -3.76
CA THR A 80 7.54 -1.33 -2.87
C THR A 80 6.59 -2.37 -2.32
N VAL A 81 7.04 -3.63 -2.25
CA VAL A 81 6.30 -4.67 -1.53
C VAL A 81 6.23 -4.26 -0.06
N ASN A 82 5.01 -4.23 0.47
CA ASN A 82 4.77 -3.85 1.86
C ASN A 82 4.80 -5.12 2.73
N GLU A 83 5.69 -5.19 3.71
CA GLU A 83 5.82 -6.32 4.63
C GLU A 83 4.55 -6.57 5.46
N ASN A 84 3.70 -5.55 5.64
CA ASN A 84 2.39 -5.69 6.28
C ASN A 84 1.28 -6.26 5.36
N MET A 85 1.63 -6.78 4.18
CA MET A 85 0.62 -7.39 3.29
C MET A 85 -0.13 -8.55 3.94
N PRO A 86 0.46 -9.44 4.76
CA PRO A 86 -0.28 -10.48 5.45
C PRO A 86 -1.37 -9.92 6.37
N LEU A 87 -1.09 -8.85 7.13
CA LEU A 87 -2.08 -8.19 7.97
C LEU A 87 -3.22 -7.60 7.14
N ARG A 88 -2.91 -6.92 6.03
CA ARG A 88 -3.92 -6.38 5.11
C ARG A 88 -4.77 -7.49 4.48
N CYS A 89 -4.16 -8.60 4.09
CA CYS A 89 -4.87 -9.75 3.54
C CYS A 89 -5.79 -10.41 4.58
N LEU A 90 -5.40 -10.44 5.84
CA LEU A 90 -6.24 -10.91 6.94
C LEU A 90 -7.51 -10.04 7.09
N GLU A 91 -7.36 -8.72 7.11
CA GLU A 91 -8.49 -7.79 7.14
C GLU A 91 -9.39 -7.98 5.93
N TYR A 92 -8.80 -8.16 4.76
CA TYR A 92 -9.52 -8.34 3.50
C TYR A 92 -10.35 -9.62 3.50
N VAL A 93 -9.74 -10.76 3.81
CA VAL A 93 -10.45 -12.06 3.81
C VAL A 93 -11.54 -12.10 4.88
N THR A 94 -11.32 -11.48 6.03
CA THR A 94 -12.32 -11.38 7.09
C THR A 94 -13.58 -10.69 6.57
N ARG A 95 -13.46 -9.59 5.86
CA ARG A 95 -14.60 -8.86 5.27
C ARG A 95 -15.31 -9.68 4.19
N ILE A 96 -14.57 -10.39 3.34
CA ILE A 96 -15.19 -11.29 2.37
C ILE A 96 -16.00 -12.37 3.09
N TYR A 97 -15.46 -12.99 4.13
CA TYR A 97 -16.17 -14.00 4.90
C TYR A 97 -17.38 -13.43 5.64
N GLU A 98 -17.30 -12.19 6.12
CA GLU A 98 -18.47 -11.49 6.66
C GLU A 98 -19.60 -11.35 5.63
N GLY A 99 -19.27 -11.09 4.37
CA GLY A 99 -20.26 -10.99 3.29
C GLY A 99 -20.87 -12.31 2.87
N ILE A 100 -20.11 -13.41 2.88
CA ILE A 100 -20.59 -14.72 2.40
C ILE A 100 -21.20 -15.60 3.50
N VAL A 101 -20.88 -15.37 4.78
CA VAL A 101 -21.40 -16.15 5.90
C VAL A 101 -22.66 -15.52 6.47
N PRO A 102 -23.85 -16.14 6.33
CA PRO A 102 -25.05 -15.62 6.95
C PRO A 102 -24.88 -15.49 8.47
N VAL A 103 -25.32 -14.35 9.04
CA VAL A 103 -25.15 -14.05 10.48
C VAL A 103 -25.60 -15.22 11.37
N LYS A 104 -26.77 -15.81 11.08
CA LYS A 104 -27.30 -16.97 11.84
C LYS A 104 -26.37 -18.18 11.83
N LYS A 105 -25.57 -18.36 10.79
CA LYS A 105 -24.63 -19.49 10.67
C LYS A 105 -23.39 -19.36 11.54
N ARG A 106 -23.03 -18.14 11.92
CA ARG A 106 -21.91 -17.88 12.85
C ARG A 106 -22.21 -18.37 14.27
N TYR A 107 -23.50 -18.43 14.62
CA TYR A 107 -23.98 -18.90 15.92
C TYR A 107 -24.52 -20.33 15.89
N ALA A 108 -24.42 -21.01 14.76
CA ALA A 108 -24.89 -22.41 14.64
C ALA A 108 -23.86 -23.37 15.24
N GLU A 109 -24.33 -24.48 15.86
CA GLU A 109 -23.46 -25.52 16.38
C GLU A 109 -22.65 -26.23 15.29
N LYS A 110 -23.22 -26.36 14.09
CA LYS A 110 -22.57 -27.02 12.96
C LYS A 110 -21.59 -26.08 12.26
N VAL A 111 -20.39 -26.59 11.94
CA VAL A 111 -19.36 -25.90 11.20
C VAL A 111 -19.90 -25.45 9.83
N TYR A 112 -19.77 -24.15 9.55
CA TYR A 112 -19.98 -23.58 8.22
C TYR A 112 -18.68 -23.65 7.43
N LYS A 113 -18.69 -24.29 6.27
CA LYS A 113 -17.51 -24.42 5.41
C LYS A 113 -17.22 -23.11 4.68
N LEU A 114 -15.96 -22.69 4.75
CA LEU A 114 -15.46 -21.50 4.07
C LEU A 114 -14.55 -21.88 2.91
N PRO A 115 -14.48 -21.08 1.83
CA PRO A 115 -13.46 -21.28 0.81
C PRO A 115 -12.08 -21.02 1.38
N ASN A 116 -11.10 -21.89 1.05
CA ASN A 116 -9.71 -21.69 1.47
C ASN A 116 -9.11 -20.47 0.75
N PRO A 117 -8.51 -19.52 1.49
CA PRO A 117 -7.92 -18.32 0.89
C PRO A 117 -6.50 -18.60 0.38
N ASP A 118 -6.19 -18.13 -0.83
CA ASP A 118 -4.85 -18.03 -1.39
C ASP A 118 -4.56 -16.57 -1.73
N PHE A 119 -3.41 -16.06 -1.31
CA PHE A 119 -3.03 -14.66 -1.48
C PHE A 119 -1.80 -14.51 -2.37
N TYR A 120 -1.92 -13.67 -3.38
CA TYR A 120 -0.84 -13.37 -4.31
C TYR A 120 -0.65 -11.85 -4.46
N VAL A 121 0.60 -11.41 -4.46
CA VAL A 121 0.99 -10.06 -4.86
C VAL A 121 1.71 -10.15 -6.19
N VAL A 122 1.21 -9.42 -7.17
CA VAL A 122 1.85 -9.23 -8.47
C VAL A 122 2.61 -7.90 -8.41
N TYR A 123 3.94 -7.96 -8.31
CA TYR A 123 4.78 -6.78 -8.27
C TYR A 123 5.21 -6.40 -9.69
N VAL A 124 4.94 -5.15 -10.09
CA VAL A 124 5.29 -4.59 -11.40
C VAL A 124 6.04 -3.25 -11.28
N GLY A 125 6.69 -3.02 -10.14
CA GLY A 125 7.40 -1.77 -9.86
C GLY A 125 8.85 -1.79 -10.33
N ASN A 126 9.53 -0.64 -10.21
CA ASN A 126 10.89 -0.42 -10.70
C ASN A 126 12.00 -0.67 -9.66
N LYS A 127 11.65 -1.01 -8.42
CA LYS A 127 12.64 -1.34 -7.40
C LYS A 127 13.03 -2.79 -7.50
N GLU A 128 14.30 -3.06 -7.31
CA GLU A 128 14.83 -4.42 -7.26
C GLU A 128 14.15 -5.23 -6.16
N GLN A 129 13.61 -6.38 -6.52
CA GLN A 129 12.92 -7.31 -5.64
C GLN A 129 13.27 -8.74 -6.03
N PRO A 130 13.28 -9.71 -5.09
CA PRO A 130 13.39 -11.12 -5.43
C PRO A 130 12.32 -11.53 -6.44
N LEU A 131 12.62 -12.51 -7.31
CA LEU A 131 11.64 -13.03 -8.29
C LEU A 131 10.40 -13.59 -7.61
N GLU A 132 10.61 -14.28 -6.50
CA GLU A 132 9.56 -14.86 -5.66
C GLU A 132 9.93 -14.70 -4.19
N GLN A 133 8.95 -14.40 -3.36
CA GLN A 133 9.09 -14.37 -1.90
C GLN A 133 7.76 -14.68 -1.22
N GLU A 134 7.83 -15.11 0.03
CA GLU A 134 6.68 -15.26 0.90
C GLU A 134 6.75 -14.25 2.02
N LEU A 135 5.61 -13.62 2.31
CA LEU A 135 5.42 -12.77 3.49
C LEU A 135 4.49 -13.51 4.44
N ARG A 136 4.85 -13.57 5.70
CA ARG A 136 4.14 -14.35 6.72
C ARG A 136 3.55 -13.45 7.78
N LEU A 137 2.32 -13.73 8.20
CA LEU A 137 1.66 -13.01 9.29
C LEU A 137 2.40 -13.19 10.62
N SER A 138 2.97 -14.37 10.84
CA SER A 138 3.79 -14.67 12.02
C SER A 138 4.98 -13.72 12.19
N ASP A 139 5.50 -13.13 11.11
CA ASP A 139 6.58 -12.14 11.18
C ASP A 139 6.17 -10.84 11.89
N ALA A 140 4.88 -10.55 11.97
CA ALA A 140 4.34 -9.38 12.65
C ALA A 140 4.08 -9.61 14.16
N PHE A 141 4.18 -10.83 14.68
CA PHE A 141 3.94 -11.12 16.08
C PHE A 141 5.21 -10.98 16.91
N TYR A 142 5.06 -10.55 18.16
CA TYR A 142 6.18 -10.46 19.11
C TYR A 142 6.87 -11.81 19.36
N GLU A 143 6.09 -12.91 19.35
CA GLU A 143 6.58 -14.28 19.53
C GLU A 143 6.26 -15.12 18.28
N LYS A 144 7.18 -15.16 17.32
CA LYS A 144 6.99 -15.84 16.02
C LYS A 144 6.73 -17.33 16.16
N ASP A 145 7.51 -18.02 16.97
CA ASP A 145 7.55 -19.50 17.05
C ASP A 145 6.31 -20.11 17.70
N ASN A 146 5.51 -19.31 18.41
CA ASN A 146 4.29 -19.74 19.12
C ASN A 146 3.00 -19.27 18.44
N SER A 147 3.08 -18.70 17.25
CA SER A 147 1.89 -18.19 16.56
C SER A 147 0.88 -19.31 16.27
N LYS A 148 -0.38 -19.08 16.64
CA LYS A 148 -1.52 -19.98 16.33
C LYS A 148 -2.31 -19.49 15.14
N LEU A 149 -1.99 -18.31 14.63
CA LEU A 149 -2.61 -17.70 13.45
C LEU A 149 -1.52 -17.47 12.41
N GLU A 150 -1.67 -18.09 11.24
CA GLU A 150 -0.76 -17.91 10.13
C GLU A 150 -1.52 -17.57 8.84
N LEU A 151 -0.96 -16.64 8.08
CA LEU A 151 -1.38 -16.28 6.74
C LEU A 151 -0.12 -16.02 5.91
N VAL A 152 -0.04 -16.67 4.74
CA VAL A 152 1.10 -16.54 3.84
C VAL A 152 0.66 -15.84 2.57
N VAL A 153 1.40 -14.79 2.19
CA VAL A 153 1.22 -14.05 0.94
C VAL A 153 2.37 -14.36 0.00
N LYS A 154 2.06 -14.88 -1.17
CA LYS A 154 3.04 -15.21 -2.22
C LYS A 154 3.25 -13.99 -3.11
N VAL A 155 4.46 -13.44 -3.11
CA VAL A 155 4.84 -12.30 -3.96
C VAL A 155 5.53 -12.81 -5.21
N LYS A 156 5.05 -12.38 -6.37
CA LYS A 156 5.61 -12.68 -7.69
C LYS A 156 6.08 -11.38 -8.35
N ASN A 157 7.38 -11.27 -8.57
CA ASN A 157 7.96 -10.10 -9.22
C ASN A 157 7.87 -10.21 -10.73
N CYS A 158 6.97 -9.43 -11.32
CA CYS A 158 6.71 -9.38 -12.75
C CYS A 158 7.33 -8.13 -13.43
N SER A 159 8.17 -7.37 -12.71
CA SER A 159 8.80 -6.14 -13.23
C SER A 159 9.80 -6.40 -14.36
N ASP A 160 10.46 -7.55 -14.35
CA ASP A 160 11.26 -8.03 -15.48
C ASP A 160 10.54 -9.23 -16.12
N SER A 161 9.77 -8.94 -17.17
CA SER A 161 8.98 -9.94 -17.89
C SER A 161 9.82 -11.07 -18.51
N LYS A 162 11.14 -10.89 -18.62
CA LYS A 162 12.04 -11.88 -19.22
C LYS A 162 12.49 -12.95 -18.23
N LEU A 163 12.50 -12.65 -16.94
CA LEU A 163 13.09 -13.51 -15.93
C LEU A 163 12.09 -14.46 -15.28
N LEU A 164 10.83 -14.06 -15.08
CA LEU A 164 9.87 -14.86 -14.34
C LEU A 164 9.20 -15.92 -15.25
N PRO A 165 9.30 -17.24 -14.93
CA PRO A 165 8.59 -18.29 -15.66
C PRO A 165 7.08 -18.06 -15.75
N LEU A 166 6.48 -17.49 -14.70
CA LEU A 166 5.07 -17.12 -14.61
C LEU A 166 4.63 -16.21 -15.76
N VAL A 167 5.41 -15.19 -16.09
CA VAL A 167 5.10 -14.24 -17.17
C VAL A 167 5.17 -14.95 -18.55
N LYS A 168 6.05 -15.94 -18.67
CA LYS A 168 6.16 -16.75 -19.90
C LYS A 168 5.00 -17.71 -20.08
N SER A 169 4.36 -18.15 -19.00
CA SER A 169 3.25 -19.11 -19.03
C SER A 169 1.85 -18.47 -19.10
N CYS A 170 1.77 -17.13 -19.00
CA CYS A 170 0.50 -16.39 -19.02
C CYS A 170 0.60 -15.20 -19.97
N ASP A 171 0.13 -15.36 -21.21
CA ASP A 171 0.23 -14.33 -22.26
C ASP A 171 -0.42 -13.01 -21.84
N ILE A 172 -1.61 -13.05 -21.23
CA ILE A 172 -2.30 -11.83 -20.79
C ILE A 172 -1.53 -11.08 -19.70
N LEU A 173 -0.84 -11.78 -18.79
CA LEU A 173 0.03 -11.14 -17.79
C LEU A 173 1.26 -10.52 -18.48
N LYS A 174 1.85 -11.22 -19.45
CA LYS A 174 2.98 -10.72 -20.24
C LYS A 174 2.61 -9.45 -20.99
N GLU A 175 1.46 -9.43 -21.64
CA GLU A 175 0.96 -8.24 -22.33
C GLU A 175 0.68 -7.09 -21.35
N TYR A 176 0.10 -7.39 -20.19
CA TYR A 176 -0.12 -6.40 -19.14
C TYR A 176 1.20 -5.78 -18.64
N CYS A 177 2.21 -6.60 -18.32
CA CYS A 177 3.52 -6.11 -17.87
C CYS A 177 4.17 -5.23 -18.93
N ARG A 178 4.12 -5.67 -20.21
CA ARG A 178 4.63 -4.88 -21.34
C ARG A 178 3.89 -3.56 -21.53
N PHE A 179 2.57 -3.57 -21.36
CA PHE A 179 1.77 -2.34 -21.38
C PHE A 179 2.19 -1.34 -20.31
N ILE A 180 2.41 -1.81 -19.07
CA ILE A 180 2.88 -0.95 -17.97
C ILE A 180 4.27 -0.37 -18.28
N GLU A 181 5.19 -1.17 -18.82
CA GLU A 181 6.51 -0.66 -19.30
C GLU A 181 6.35 0.45 -20.34
N ILE A 182 5.47 0.27 -21.34
CA ILE A 182 5.19 1.28 -22.36
C ILE A 182 4.60 2.56 -21.74
N VAL A 183 3.71 2.42 -20.77
CA VAL A 183 3.13 3.56 -20.04
C VAL A 183 4.22 4.34 -19.33
N GLU A 184 5.14 3.67 -18.63
CA GLU A 184 6.24 4.32 -17.90
C GLU A 184 7.24 4.99 -18.84
N LEU A 185 7.62 4.33 -19.95
CA LEU A 185 8.54 4.88 -20.94
C LEU A 185 8.00 6.15 -21.63
N ASN A 186 6.70 6.23 -21.84
CA ASN A 186 6.07 7.38 -22.49
C ASN A 186 5.68 8.48 -21.49
N PHE A 187 5.80 8.24 -20.19
CA PHE A 187 5.25 9.14 -19.19
C PHE A 187 5.96 10.50 -19.16
N ASP A 188 5.19 11.56 -19.39
CA ASP A 188 5.60 12.96 -19.23
C ASP A 188 4.72 13.64 -18.18
N LYS A 189 5.33 14.02 -17.07
CA LYS A 189 4.68 14.69 -15.93
C LYS A 189 3.96 15.97 -16.32
N ARG A 190 4.42 16.68 -17.37
CA ARG A 190 3.82 17.92 -17.82
C ARG A 190 2.53 17.71 -18.62
N HIS A 191 2.42 16.56 -19.30
CA HIS A 191 1.31 16.23 -20.18
C HIS A 191 0.83 14.78 -19.98
N PRO A 192 0.39 14.38 -18.78
CA PRO A 192 0.11 12.97 -18.46
C PRO A 192 -0.93 12.33 -19.37
N LYS A 193 -2.02 13.02 -19.65
CA LYS A 193 -3.07 12.50 -20.54
C LYS A 193 -2.56 12.21 -21.96
N ARG A 194 -1.73 13.09 -22.51
CA ARG A 194 -1.12 12.89 -23.83
C ARG A 194 -0.11 11.75 -23.82
N SER A 195 0.62 11.59 -22.74
CA SER A 195 1.55 10.47 -22.54
C SER A 195 0.81 9.13 -22.57
N PHE A 196 -0.31 9.04 -21.86
CA PHE A 196 -1.12 7.81 -21.81
C PHE A 196 -1.77 7.52 -23.16
N GLN A 197 -2.19 8.53 -23.92
CA GLN A 197 -2.67 8.35 -25.29
C GLN A 197 -1.59 7.74 -26.18
N LYS A 198 -0.37 8.30 -26.14
CA LYS A 198 0.79 7.77 -26.90
C LYS A 198 1.15 6.36 -26.49
N ALA A 199 1.12 6.05 -25.19
CA ALA A 199 1.40 4.72 -24.67
C ALA A 199 0.38 3.69 -25.21
N ILE A 200 -0.90 4.02 -25.24
CA ILE A 200 -1.95 3.16 -25.80
C ILE A 200 -1.73 2.96 -27.30
N GLU A 201 -1.48 4.03 -28.06
CA GLU A 201 -1.20 3.93 -29.50
C GLU A 201 0.02 3.05 -29.79
N GLN A 202 1.08 3.18 -28.98
CA GLN A 202 2.27 2.34 -29.10
C GLN A 202 1.95 0.88 -28.76
N ALA A 203 1.27 0.61 -27.66
CA ALA A 203 0.89 -0.74 -27.26
C ALA A 203 0.06 -1.44 -28.34
N MET A 204 -0.93 -0.76 -28.90
CA MET A 204 -1.74 -1.30 -30.01
C MET A 204 -0.90 -1.58 -31.27
N LYS A 205 0.08 -0.73 -31.62
CA LYS A 205 1.01 -0.97 -32.73
C LYS A 205 1.93 -2.17 -32.47
N GLU A 206 2.32 -2.40 -31.22
CA GLU A 206 3.13 -3.56 -30.81
C GLU A 206 2.29 -4.83 -30.65
N GLY A 207 0.97 -4.79 -30.86
CA GLY A 207 0.08 -5.94 -30.71
C GLY A 207 -0.24 -6.28 -29.25
N ILE A 208 -0.07 -5.33 -28.32
CA ILE A 208 -0.24 -5.52 -26.87
C ILE A 208 -1.64 -5.09 -26.44
N LEU A 209 -2.40 -6.00 -25.80
CA LEU A 209 -3.75 -5.77 -25.26
C LEU A 209 -4.71 -5.15 -26.30
N VAL A 210 -4.56 -5.47 -27.59
CA VAL A 210 -5.23 -4.79 -28.71
C VAL A 210 -6.75 -4.77 -28.50
N ASP A 211 -7.38 -5.93 -28.32
CA ASP A 211 -8.83 -6.03 -28.17
C ASP A 211 -9.37 -5.29 -26.95
N TYR A 212 -8.60 -5.28 -25.86
CA TYR A 212 -8.94 -4.57 -24.63
C TYR A 212 -8.82 -3.06 -24.83
N LEU A 213 -7.70 -2.58 -25.36
CA LEU A 213 -7.42 -1.16 -25.56
C LEU A 213 -8.31 -0.54 -26.64
N ASP A 214 -8.64 -1.28 -27.71
CA ASP A 214 -9.60 -0.81 -28.74
C ASP A 214 -10.97 -0.52 -28.14
N ARG A 215 -11.44 -1.40 -27.27
CA ARG A 215 -12.75 -1.24 -26.60
C ARG A 215 -12.77 -0.18 -25.51
N LYS A 216 -11.66 0.00 -24.75
CA LYS A 216 -11.62 0.73 -23.49
C LYS A 216 -10.55 1.83 -23.42
N SER A 217 -9.97 2.27 -24.53
CA SER A 217 -8.87 3.25 -24.51
C SER A 217 -9.16 4.50 -23.68
N ARG A 218 -10.37 5.04 -23.76
CA ARG A 218 -10.77 6.22 -22.95
C ARG A 218 -10.84 5.92 -21.45
N GLU A 219 -11.36 4.77 -21.09
CA GLU A 219 -11.46 4.32 -19.69
C GLU A 219 -10.08 4.06 -19.11
N VAL A 220 -9.21 3.40 -19.87
CA VAL A 220 -7.81 3.16 -19.50
C VAL A 220 -7.05 4.46 -19.27
N ILE A 221 -7.20 5.47 -20.14
CA ILE A 221 -6.62 6.80 -19.92
C ILE A 221 -7.12 7.41 -18.60
N ASN A 222 -8.42 7.30 -18.32
CA ASN A 222 -8.99 7.84 -17.10
C ASN A 222 -8.49 7.10 -15.84
N MET A 223 -8.35 5.77 -15.90
CA MET A 223 -7.77 4.97 -14.82
C MET A 223 -6.31 5.39 -14.54
N LEU A 224 -5.50 5.52 -15.59
CA LEU A 224 -4.11 5.94 -15.49
C LEU A 224 -3.98 7.36 -14.94
N CYS A 225 -4.82 8.30 -15.39
CA CYS A 225 -4.85 9.66 -14.86
C CYS A 225 -5.25 9.67 -13.37
N ALA A 226 -6.29 8.94 -12.97
CA ALA A 226 -6.73 8.88 -11.59
C ALA A 226 -5.65 8.31 -10.65
N LYS A 227 -4.94 7.28 -11.11
CA LYS A 227 -3.81 6.68 -10.38
C LYS A 227 -2.63 7.65 -10.23
N TYR A 228 -2.35 8.43 -11.27
CA TYR A 228 -1.31 9.45 -11.23
C TYR A 228 -1.65 10.58 -10.25
N ASP A 229 -2.86 11.12 -10.32
CA ASP A 229 -3.33 12.20 -9.44
C ASP A 229 -3.25 11.77 -7.97
N TYR A 230 -3.63 10.52 -7.65
CA TYR A 230 -3.52 9.96 -6.31
C TYR A 230 -2.07 9.85 -5.83
N LYS A 231 -1.15 9.38 -6.70
CA LYS A 231 0.29 9.31 -6.36
C LYS A 231 0.88 10.70 -6.12
N MET A 232 0.48 11.70 -6.90
CA MET A 232 0.92 13.08 -6.71
C MET A 232 0.40 13.69 -5.41
N ASP A 233 -0.87 13.48 -5.07
CA ASP A 233 -1.46 13.94 -3.79
C ASP A 233 -0.71 13.36 -2.58
N ILE A 234 -0.38 12.06 -2.62
CA ILE A 234 0.43 11.42 -1.57
C ILE A 234 1.85 11.99 -1.53
N ALA A 235 2.48 12.23 -2.68
CA ALA A 235 3.84 12.75 -2.72
C ALA A 235 3.91 14.17 -2.14
N VAL A 236 2.95 15.02 -2.49
CA VAL A 236 2.84 16.38 -1.93
C VAL A 236 2.62 16.33 -0.42
N LYS A 237 1.67 15.52 0.07
CA LYS A 237 1.40 15.38 1.50
C LYS A 237 2.60 14.84 2.30
N LYS A 238 3.39 13.95 1.70
CA LYS A 238 4.63 13.47 2.34
C LYS A 238 5.68 14.56 2.42
N GLU A 239 5.82 15.37 1.37
CA GLU A 239 6.76 16.48 1.38
C GLU A 239 6.36 17.55 2.40
N GLU A 240 5.06 17.92 2.44
CA GLU A 240 4.52 18.83 3.45
C GLU A 240 4.77 18.31 4.86
N ALA A 241 4.42 17.05 5.14
CA ALA A 241 4.63 16.43 6.45
C ALA A 241 6.11 16.32 6.83
N PHE A 242 7.01 16.13 5.85
CA PHE A 242 8.45 16.13 6.09
C PHE A 242 8.96 17.53 6.46
N GLN A 243 8.52 18.57 5.76
CA GLN A 243 8.88 19.95 6.04
C GLN A 243 8.36 20.40 7.40
N ASP A 244 7.08 20.12 7.69
CA ASP A 244 6.47 20.40 9.01
C ASP A 244 7.23 19.70 10.14
N GLY A 245 7.58 18.43 9.96
CA GLY A 245 8.36 17.65 10.91
C GLY A 245 9.78 18.20 11.12
N MET A 246 10.43 18.68 10.05
CA MET A 246 11.75 19.30 10.12
C MET A 246 11.69 20.63 10.86
N GLU A 247 10.72 21.49 10.56
CA GLU A 247 10.52 22.78 11.25
C GLU A 247 10.22 22.58 12.73
N ALA A 248 9.32 21.63 13.07
CA ALA A 248 9.04 21.26 14.45
C ALA A 248 10.28 20.73 15.17
N GLY A 249 11.07 19.87 14.52
CA GLY A 249 12.31 19.33 15.06
C GLY A 249 13.39 20.40 15.32
N ILE A 250 13.55 21.34 14.39
CA ILE A 250 14.46 22.48 14.56
C ILE A 250 14.02 23.36 15.75
N SER A 251 12.74 23.70 15.80
CA SER A 251 12.16 24.50 16.89
C SER A 251 12.34 23.83 18.24
N GLN A 252 12.00 22.52 18.33
CA GLN A 252 12.15 21.74 19.56
C GLN A 252 13.61 21.60 19.99
N GLY A 253 14.53 21.36 19.02
CA GLY A 253 15.96 21.28 19.29
C GLY A 253 16.56 22.62 19.76
N ALA A 254 16.11 23.74 19.19
CA ALA A 254 16.51 25.07 19.63
C ALA A 254 16.03 25.35 21.04
N GLN A 255 14.78 25.00 21.37
CA GLN A 255 14.22 25.16 22.70
C GLN A 255 14.96 24.30 23.74
N GLN A 256 15.24 23.04 23.43
CA GLN A 256 16.00 22.16 24.33
C GLN A 256 17.40 22.69 24.61
N LYS A 257 18.11 23.17 23.60
CA LYS A 257 19.44 23.77 23.76
C LYS A 257 19.38 25.05 24.63
N ALA A 258 18.36 25.90 24.42
CA ALA A 258 18.16 27.09 25.23
C ALA A 258 17.88 26.72 26.72
N GLU A 259 17.07 25.70 26.98
CA GLU A 259 16.80 25.21 28.31
C GLU A 259 18.05 24.59 28.97
N GLU A 260 18.83 23.79 28.25
CA GLU A 260 20.10 23.24 28.75
C GLU A 260 21.10 24.34 29.10
N ALA A 261 21.23 25.34 28.24
CA ALA A 261 22.10 26.50 28.53
C ALA A 261 21.63 27.31 29.74
N ALA A 262 20.30 27.51 29.86
CA ALA A 262 19.70 28.17 31.03
C ALA A 262 19.97 27.38 32.33
N ILE A 263 19.83 26.04 32.32
CA ILE A 263 20.15 25.17 33.44
C ILE A 263 21.61 25.33 33.87
N ASN A 264 22.54 25.35 32.91
CA ASN A 264 23.95 25.53 33.20
C ASN A 264 24.25 26.91 33.84
N LEU A 265 23.65 27.98 33.32
CA LEU A 265 23.79 29.33 33.87
C LEU A 265 23.19 29.44 35.28
N LEU A 266 22.04 28.80 35.53
CA LEU A 266 21.41 28.73 36.88
C LEU A 266 22.32 28.02 37.88
N LYS A 267 22.97 26.93 37.48
CA LYS A 267 23.92 26.20 38.34
C LYS A 267 25.17 27.01 38.66
N MET A 268 25.65 27.83 37.72
CA MET A 268 26.83 28.69 37.92
C MET A 268 26.55 29.88 38.86
N LYS A 269 25.31 30.32 39.01
CA LYS A 269 24.86 31.44 39.86
C LYS A 269 25.59 32.77 39.61
N VAL A 270 25.99 33.02 38.34
CA VAL A 270 26.77 34.22 37.97
C VAL A 270 25.93 35.34 37.36
N VAL A 271 24.68 35.07 36.99
CA VAL A 271 23.75 36.00 36.31
C VAL A 271 22.34 35.87 36.91
N THR A 272 21.51 36.92 36.75
CA THR A 272 20.13 36.92 37.26
C THR A 272 19.20 36.11 36.39
N ASP A 273 18.04 35.70 36.91
CA ASP A 273 17.04 34.91 36.18
C ASP A 273 16.52 35.67 34.95
N GLU A 274 16.38 36.99 35.01
CA GLU A 274 15.99 37.86 33.90
C GLU A 274 17.07 37.90 32.81
N GLN A 275 18.34 37.95 33.20
CA GLN A 275 19.45 37.93 32.25
C GLN A 275 19.55 36.58 31.54
N ILE A 276 19.28 35.48 32.24
CA ILE A 276 19.21 34.14 31.62
C ILE A 276 18.06 34.06 30.63
N ALA A 277 16.87 34.53 30.99
CA ALA A 277 15.70 34.55 30.13
C ALA A 277 15.99 35.34 28.84
N GLN A 278 16.57 36.53 28.97
CA GLN A 278 16.92 37.36 27.80
C GLN A 278 18.02 36.71 26.93
N ALA A 279 19.07 36.15 27.55
CA ALA A 279 20.19 35.58 26.81
C ALA A 279 19.83 34.29 26.04
N GLN A 280 18.89 33.51 26.58
CA GLN A 280 18.49 32.24 25.98
C GLN A 280 17.17 32.33 25.19
N GLY A 281 16.52 33.51 25.14
CA GLY A 281 15.24 33.68 24.46
C GLY A 281 14.09 32.90 25.11
N LEU A 282 14.18 32.61 26.40
CA LEU A 282 13.15 31.93 27.18
C LEU A 282 12.28 32.95 27.95
N SER A 283 11.06 32.55 28.27
CA SER A 283 10.25 33.34 29.21
C SER A 283 10.82 33.27 30.63
N LEU A 284 10.67 34.34 31.42
CA LEU A 284 11.09 34.36 32.81
C LEU A 284 10.41 33.25 33.63
N GLU A 285 9.12 33.00 33.36
CA GLU A 285 8.37 31.88 33.96
C GLU A 285 9.07 30.54 33.74
N ARG A 286 9.52 30.30 32.49
CA ARG A 286 10.21 29.06 32.12
C ARG A 286 11.54 28.90 32.87
N VAL A 287 12.31 29.98 32.99
CA VAL A 287 13.57 29.98 33.77
C VAL A 287 13.32 29.69 35.26
N LEU A 288 12.26 30.27 35.85
CA LEU A 288 11.89 30.00 37.24
C LEU A 288 11.41 28.55 37.45
N GLU A 289 10.71 27.94 36.48
CA GLU A 289 10.36 26.52 36.51
C GLU A 289 11.59 25.62 36.51
N LEU A 290 12.55 25.90 35.60
CA LEU A 290 13.82 25.16 35.51
C LEU A 290 14.60 25.28 36.84
N LYS A 291 14.64 26.47 37.43
CA LYS A 291 15.27 26.71 38.73
C LYS A 291 14.64 25.89 39.88
N LYS A 292 13.30 25.80 39.91
CA LYS A 292 12.58 24.98 40.90
C LYS A 292 12.92 23.48 40.72
N LYS A 293 13.00 22.98 39.46
CA LYS A 293 13.39 21.60 39.19
C LYS A 293 14.80 21.28 39.70
N ILE A 294 15.78 22.12 39.40
CA ILE A 294 17.16 21.94 39.85
C ILE A 294 17.24 21.92 41.38
N THR A 295 16.46 22.79 42.07
CA THR A 295 16.44 22.86 43.54
C THR A 295 15.81 21.61 44.15
N ALA A 296 14.75 21.06 43.52
CA ALA A 296 14.10 19.84 43.97
C ALA A 296 15.02 18.59 43.80
N GLU A 297 15.74 18.50 42.69
CA GLU A 297 16.70 17.42 42.42
C GLU A 297 17.87 17.46 43.42
N SER A 298 18.43 18.64 43.68
CA SER A 298 19.52 18.81 44.67
C SER A 298 19.11 18.46 46.09
N ASN A 299 17.84 18.68 46.48
CA ASN A 299 17.32 18.32 47.80
C ASN A 299 17.05 16.81 47.92
N SER A 300 16.71 16.12 46.84
CA SER A 300 16.53 14.66 46.84
C SER A 300 17.86 13.90 46.92
N GLU A 301 18.93 14.42 46.31
CA GLU A 301 20.27 13.85 46.42
C GLU A 301 20.95 14.06 47.78
N SER A 302 20.54 15.07 48.53
CA SER A 302 21.05 15.32 49.90
C SER A 302 20.35 14.51 51.01
N LEU A 303 19.28 13.78 50.65
CA LEU A 303 18.49 12.94 51.58
C LEU A 303 18.68 11.43 51.35
N ALA A 304 19.48 11.01 50.36
CA ALA A 304 19.87 9.66 50.09
C ALA A 304 21.33 9.41 50.49
#